data_c6f767571a7653063beee8fdd9c4aa3c
#
_entry.id   c6f767571a7653063beee8fdd9c4aa3c
#
_cell.length_a   1.000
_cell.length_b   1.000
_cell.length_c   1.000
_cell.angle_alpha   90.00
_cell.angle_beta   90.00
_cell.angle_gamma   90.00
#
_symmetry.space_group_name_H-M   'P 1'
#
loop_
_entity.id
_entity.type
_entity.pdbx_description
1 polymer ?
#
loop_
_entity_poly.entity_id
_entity_poly.type
_entity_poly.pdbx_seq_one_letter_code
_entity_poly.pdbx_strand_id
1 'polypeptide(L)'
;DYLINKMRPFIFTTALPPVTLQWTSFVLRHLAEYQEKREHLAAISSNLRTGLQEKGYFSASASQIVPMIAGESSSAVRMAEELQRKGFYALPVRPPTVPEGTSRIRFSLTADVTEEEVKRVIATIRPVSSKS
;
A
#
# COMPACT_ATOMS: atom_id res chain seq x y z
N ASP A 1 5.71 1.06 37.99
CA ASP A 1 6.66 2.09 38.54
C ASP A 1 8.08 1.95 37.96
N TYR A 2 8.66 0.72 37.84
CA TYR A 2 10.03 0.55 37.33
C TYR A 2 10.20 1.08 35.89
N LEU A 3 9.30 0.75 34.96
CA LEU A 3 9.36 1.22 33.58
C LEU A 3 9.22 2.74 33.46
N ILE A 4 8.34 3.35 34.24
CA ILE A 4 8.14 4.80 34.25
C ILE A 4 9.44 5.52 34.66
N ASN A 5 10.23 4.94 35.56
CA ASN A 5 11.43 5.56 36.09
C ASN A 5 12.73 5.16 35.33
N LYS A 6 12.68 4.17 34.44
CA LYS A 6 13.87 3.66 33.73
C LYS A 6 13.80 3.77 32.22
N MET A 7 12.63 3.80 31.61
CA MET A 7 12.50 3.97 30.17
C MET A 7 12.56 5.46 29.79
N ARG A 8 13.62 5.84 29.10
CA ARG A 8 13.80 7.21 28.59
C ARG A 8 12.59 7.76 27.85
N PRO A 9 11.90 7.02 26.97
CA PRO A 9 10.68 7.50 26.34
C PRO A 9 9.56 7.90 27.30
N PHE A 10 9.46 7.28 28.48
CA PHE A 10 8.48 7.67 29.49
C PHE A 10 8.91 8.86 30.32
N ILE A 11 10.21 9.01 30.60
CA ILE A 11 10.73 10.11 31.43
C ILE A 11 10.75 11.42 30.65
N PHE A 12 11.11 11.38 29.37
CA PHE A 12 11.32 12.56 28.54
C PHE A 12 10.24 12.79 27.48
N THR A 13 9.14 12.05 27.54
CA THR A 13 8.03 12.20 26.58
C THR A 13 7.18 13.38 26.99
N THR A 14 7.01 14.31 26.07
CA THR A 14 5.97 15.34 26.17
C THR A 14 4.60 14.69 25.95
N ALA A 15 3.58 15.09 26.71
CA ALA A 15 2.22 14.60 26.51
C ALA A 15 1.76 14.87 25.05
N LEU A 16 1.00 13.93 24.51
CA LEU A 16 0.39 14.12 23.20
C LEU A 16 -0.56 15.34 23.21
N PRO A 17 -0.60 16.12 22.12
CA PRO A 17 -1.55 17.21 22.01
C PRO A 17 -3.00 16.72 22.27
N PRO A 18 -3.83 17.48 22.99
CA PRO A 18 -5.20 17.08 23.30
C PRO A 18 -6.02 16.70 22.06
N VAL A 19 -5.80 17.40 20.93
CA VAL A 19 -6.48 17.11 19.65
C VAL A 19 -6.15 15.71 19.15
N THR A 20 -4.92 15.25 19.31
CA THR A 20 -4.50 13.88 18.91
C THR A 20 -5.22 12.84 19.76
N LEU A 21 -5.35 13.07 21.07
CA LEU A 21 -6.05 12.18 21.98
C LEU A 21 -7.55 12.13 21.67
N GLN A 22 -8.17 13.29 21.43
CA GLN A 22 -9.58 13.39 21.05
C GLN A 22 -9.85 12.68 19.72
N TRP A 23 -9.02 12.92 18.71
CA TRP A 23 -9.12 12.24 17.42
C TRP A 23 -8.98 10.73 17.54
N THR A 24 -7.97 10.26 18.25
CA THR A 24 -7.77 8.82 18.48
C THR A 24 -8.97 8.20 19.21
N SER A 25 -9.48 8.88 20.25
CA SER A 25 -10.66 8.43 20.98
C SER A 25 -11.91 8.36 20.07
N PHE A 26 -12.09 9.36 19.22
CA PHE A 26 -13.18 9.38 18.23
C PHE A 26 -13.08 8.18 17.29
N VAL A 27 -11.92 7.98 16.67
CA VAL A 27 -11.69 6.86 15.74
C VAL A 27 -11.94 5.51 16.41
N LEU A 28 -11.43 5.32 17.63
CA LEU A 28 -11.61 4.06 18.36
C LEU A 28 -13.08 3.76 18.68
N ARG A 29 -13.87 4.77 19.03
CA ARG A 29 -15.32 4.60 19.31
C ARG A 29 -16.11 4.17 18.08
N HIS A 30 -15.71 4.63 16.89
CA HIS A 30 -16.38 4.34 15.61
C HIS A 30 -15.77 3.16 14.86
N LEU A 31 -14.72 2.53 15.42
CA LEU A 31 -13.96 1.49 14.71
C LEU A 31 -14.84 0.29 14.31
N ALA A 32 -15.84 -0.06 15.12
CA ALA A 32 -16.77 -1.15 14.81
C ALA A 32 -17.65 -0.85 13.57
N GLU A 33 -17.98 0.41 13.35
CA GLU A 33 -18.82 0.85 12.23
C GLU A 33 -18.12 0.71 10.87
N TYR A 34 -16.79 0.56 10.87
CA TYR A 34 -15.99 0.41 9.65
C TYR A 34 -15.70 -1.06 9.28
N GLN A 35 -16.44 -2.01 9.83
CA GLN A 35 -16.21 -3.43 9.55
C GLN A 35 -16.39 -3.76 8.05
N GLU A 36 -17.48 -3.32 7.45
CA GLU A 36 -17.73 -3.51 6.02
C GLU A 36 -16.66 -2.86 5.13
N LYS A 37 -16.19 -1.66 5.50
CA LYS A 37 -15.09 -0.99 4.77
C LYS A 37 -13.77 -1.77 4.86
N ARG A 38 -13.49 -2.39 6.01
CA ARG A 38 -12.28 -3.24 6.16
C ARG A 38 -12.37 -4.51 5.32
N GLU A 39 -13.54 -5.14 5.29
CA GLU A 39 -13.79 -6.34 4.48
C GLU A 39 -13.70 -6.02 2.99
N HIS A 40 -14.30 -4.92 2.55
CA HIS A 40 -14.17 -4.42 1.19
C HIS A 40 -12.70 -4.16 0.83
N LEU A 41 -11.96 -3.44 1.68
CA LEU A 41 -10.54 -3.14 1.45
C LEU A 41 -9.70 -4.42 1.37
N ALA A 42 -9.98 -5.42 2.20
CA ALA A 42 -9.32 -6.71 2.14
C ALA A 42 -9.61 -7.44 0.82
N ALA A 43 -10.87 -7.43 0.38
CA ALA A 43 -11.30 -8.06 -0.86
C ALA A 43 -10.62 -7.43 -2.09
N ILE A 44 -10.68 -6.10 -2.24
CA ILE A 44 -10.06 -5.40 -3.38
C ILE A 44 -8.54 -5.54 -3.39
N SER A 45 -7.92 -5.59 -2.21
CA SER A 45 -6.47 -5.82 -2.08
C SER A 45 -6.08 -7.24 -2.52
N SER A 46 -6.90 -8.22 -2.17
CA SER A 46 -6.73 -9.61 -2.62
C SER A 46 -6.90 -9.73 -4.13
N ASN A 47 -7.94 -9.11 -4.69
CA ASN A 47 -8.21 -9.12 -6.13
C ASN A 47 -7.04 -8.49 -6.92
N LEU A 48 -6.49 -7.36 -6.43
CA LEU A 48 -5.34 -6.75 -7.08
C LEU A 48 -4.12 -7.67 -7.05
N ARG A 49 -3.81 -8.31 -5.90
CA ARG A 49 -2.69 -9.26 -5.79
C ARG A 49 -2.84 -10.42 -6.77
N THR A 50 -4.01 -11.05 -6.80
CA THR A 50 -4.29 -12.17 -7.70
C THR A 50 -4.13 -11.76 -9.16
N GLY A 51 -4.72 -10.63 -9.57
CA GLY A 51 -4.59 -10.13 -10.93
C GLY A 51 -3.15 -9.77 -11.34
N LEU A 52 -2.32 -9.29 -10.40
CA LEU A 52 -0.90 -9.07 -10.64
C LEU A 52 -0.14 -10.40 -10.80
N GLN A 53 -0.44 -11.40 -9.97
CA GLN A 53 0.16 -12.73 -10.04
C GLN A 53 -0.19 -13.44 -11.36
N GLU A 54 -1.43 -13.36 -11.81
CA GLU A 54 -1.87 -13.90 -13.10
C GLU A 54 -1.13 -13.28 -14.30
N LYS A 55 -0.68 -12.03 -14.14
CA LYS A 55 0.17 -11.34 -15.13
C LYS A 55 1.67 -11.60 -14.96
N GLY A 56 2.05 -12.46 -14.02
CA GLY A 56 3.44 -12.86 -13.78
C GLY A 56 4.22 -11.91 -12.85
N TYR A 57 3.56 -10.96 -12.19
CA TYR A 57 4.24 -10.09 -11.23
C TYR A 57 4.25 -10.70 -9.84
N PHE A 58 5.42 -10.67 -9.19
CA PHE A 58 5.51 -11.04 -7.79
C PHE A 58 4.94 -9.91 -6.91
N SER A 59 4.06 -10.28 -5.98
CA SER A 59 3.46 -9.38 -4.99
C SER A 59 3.38 -10.06 -3.64
N ALA A 60 4.39 -9.82 -2.79
CA ALA A 60 4.42 -10.31 -1.42
C ALA A 60 3.84 -9.23 -0.49
N SER A 61 2.56 -9.30 -0.20
CA SER A 61 1.90 -8.43 0.76
C SER A 61 0.66 -9.13 1.31
N ALA A 62 0.39 -8.94 2.60
CA ALA A 62 -0.84 -9.35 3.26
C ALA A 62 -1.74 -8.14 3.60
N SER A 63 -1.38 -6.93 3.15
CA SER A 63 -2.06 -5.68 3.49
C SER A 63 -2.66 -4.99 2.26
N GLN A 64 -3.28 -3.83 2.49
CA GLN A 64 -3.78 -2.93 1.44
C GLN A 64 -2.67 -2.23 0.64
N ILE A 65 -1.42 -2.38 1.04
CA ILE A 65 -0.27 -1.90 0.28
C ILE A 65 0.23 -3.08 -0.58
N VAL A 66 -0.05 -3.00 -1.87
CA VAL A 66 0.25 -4.08 -2.82
C VAL A 66 1.41 -3.67 -3.71
N PRO A 67 2.61 -4.26 -3.55
CA PRO A 67 3.74 -3.99 -4.43
C PRO A 67 3.64 -4.82 -5.72
N MET A 68 3.95 -4.22 -6.85
CA MET A 68 4.21 -4.88 -8.13
C MET A 68 5.69 -4.74 -8.46
N ILE A 69 6.46 -5.82 -8.33
CA ILE A 69 7.90 -5.79 -8.55
C ILE A 69 8.19 -5.67 -10.05
N ALA A 70 8.91 -4.61 -10.40
CA ALA A 70 9.30 -4.30 -11.78
C ALA A 70 10.77 -4.65 -12.08
N GLY A 71 11.57 -4.92 -11.05
CA GLY A 71 12.99 -5.22 -11.16
C GLY A 71 13.82 -3.94 -11.31
N GLU A 72 14.13 -3.56 -12.54
CA GLU A 72 14.94 -2.38 -12.85
C GLU A 72 14.22 -1.05 -12.62
N SER A 73 14.98 -0.03 -12.21
CA SER A 73 14.45 1.32 -11.96
C SER A 73 13.78 1.94 -13.19
N SER A 74 14.38 1.76 -14.36
CA SER A 74 13.84 2.23 -15.63
C SER A 74 12.50 1.58 -15.98
N SER A 75 12.34 0.30 -15.68
CA SER A 75 11.07 -0.43 -15.87
C SER A 75 10.00 0.09 -14.95
N ALA A 76 10.31 0.31 -13.67
CA ALA A 76 9.36 0.87 -12.69
C ALA A 76 8.89 2.28 -13.12
N VAL A 77 9.79 3.13 -13.62
CA VAL A 77 9.44 4.47 -14.11
C VAL A 77 8.49 4.39 -15.31
N ARG A 78 8.82 3.60 -16.32
CA ARG A 78 7.97 3.42 -17.52
C ARG A 78 6.57 2.91 -17.16
N MET A 79 6.49 1.92 -16.27
CA MET A 79 5.21 1.39 -15.80
C MET A 79 4.39 2.44 -15.04
N ALA A 80 5.03 3.24 -14.20
CA ALA A 80 4.37 4.34 -13.49
C ALA A 80 3.79 5.38 -14.47
N GLU A 81 4.58 5.80 -15.46
CA GLU A 81 4.14 6.73 -16.50
C GLU A 81 2.99 6.18 -17.35
N GLU A 82 3.03 4.88 -17.67
CA GLU A 82 1.94 4.23 -18.42
C GLU A 82 0.63 4.21 -17.61
N LEU A 83 0.70 3.89 -16.31
CA LEU A 83 -0.44 3.94 -15.39
C LEU A 83 -0.97 5.37 -15.24
N GLN A 84 -0.10 6.35 -15.07
CA GLN A 84 -0.48 7.77 -14.93
C GLN A 84 -1.18 8.30 -16.19
N ARG A 85 -0.70 7.95 -17.38
CA ARG A 85 -1.36 8.29 -18.65
C ARG A 85 -2.77 7.69 -18.77
N LYS A 86 -3.04 6.61 -18.05
CA LYS A 86 -4.37 5.97 -17.98
C LYS A 86 -5.23 6.47 -16.81
N GLY A 87 -4.75 7.50 -16.09
CA GLY A 87 -5.47 8.12 -14.98
C GLY A 87 -5.26 7.45 -13.62
N PHE A 88 -4.30 6.53 -13.49
CA PHE A 88 -3.98 5.90 -12.21
C PHE A 88 -2.74 6.52 -11.60
N TYR A 89 -2.89 7.14 -10.43
CA TYR A 89 -1.76 7.72 -9.71
C TYR A 89 -0.92 6.61 -9.09
N ALA A 90 0.21 6.31 -9.72
CA ALA A 90 1.15 5.30 -9.28
C ALA A 90 2.56 5.89 -9.23
N LEU A 91 3.29 5.59 -8.15
CA LEU A 91 4.65 6.07 -7.95
C LEU A 91 5.64 4.90 -7.97
N PRO A 92 6.77 5.03 -8.68
CA PRO A 92 7.82 4.04 -8.63
C PRO A 92 8.62 4.19 -7.34
N VAL A 93 8.84 3.09 -6.64
CA VAL A 93 9.76 2.99 -5.49
C VAL A 93 11.05 2.36 -5.98
N ARG A 94 12.17 3.06 -5.79
CA ARG A 94 13.48 2.73 -6.35
C ARG A 94 14.58 2.82 -5.30
N PRO A 95 15.79 2.31 -5.55
CA PRO A 95 16.94 2.59 -4.72
C PRO A 95 17.15 4.10 -4.49
N PRO A 96 17.60 4.52 -3.30
CA PRO A 96 18.03 3.68 -2.18
C PRO A 96 16.90 3.18 -1.25
N THR A 97 15.62 3.53 -1.53
CA THR A 97 14.48 3.15 -0.69
C THR A 97 14.25 1.63 -0.67
N VAL A 98 14.59 0.96 -1.76
CA VAL A 98 14.55 -0.50 -1.90
C VAL A 98 15.89 -0.98 -2.48
N PRO A 99 16.28 -2.25 -2.28
CA PRO A 99 17.50 -2.81 -2.88
C PRO A 99 17.49 -2.72 -4.42
N GLU A 100 18.68 -2.70 -5.01
CA GLU A 100 18.85 -2.77 -6.46
C GLU A 100 18.17 -4.03 -7.04
N GLY A 101 17.64 -3.92 -8.25
CA GLY A 101 16.91 -5.01 -8.90
C GLY A 101 15.52 -5.29 -8.30
N THR A 102 15.08 -4.54 -7.30
CA THR A 102 13.76 -4.71 -6.64
C THR A 102 12.86 -3.50 -6.73
N SER A 103 13.10 -2.64 -7.70
CA SER A 103 12.23 -1.49 -7.96
C SER A 103 10.80 -1.95 -8.24
N ARG A 104 9.83 -1.19 -7.79
CA ARG A 104 8.42 -1.59 -7.78
C ARG A 104 7.48 -0.43 -7.94
N ILE A 105 6.27 -0.73 -8.38
CA ILE A 105 5.12 0.16 -8.20
C ILE A 105 4.46 -0.23 -6.87
N ARG A 106 4.15 0.76 -6.03
CA ARG A 106 3.43 0.56 -4.79
C ARG A 106 2.00 1.06 -4.95
N PHE A 107 1.05 0.15 -4.99
CA PHE A 107 -0.36 0.48 -4.88
C PHE A 107 -0.73 0.57 -3.40
N SER A 108 -1.32 1.69 -2.99
CA SER A 108 -1.84 1.90 -1.65
C SER A 108 -3.35 2.10 -1.77
N LEU A 109 -4.10 1.04 -1.46
CA LEU A 109 -5.55 1.05 -1.58
C LEU A 109 -6.21 1.66 -0.35
N THR A 110 -7.34 2.31 -0.56
CA THR A 110 -8.25 2.77 0.48
C THR A 110 -9.62 2.12 0.30
N ALA A 111 -10.46 2.18 1.32
CA ALA A 111 -11.80 1.61 1.24
C ALA A 111 -12.74 2.35 0.28
N ASP A 112 -12.34 3.48 -0.27
CA ASP A 112 -13.11 4.23 -1.25
C ASP A 112 -12.82 3.80 -2.70
N VAL A 113 -11.76 2.98 -2.90
CA VAL A 113 -11.43 2.40 -4.20
C VAL A 113 -12.45 1.30 -4.53
N THR A 114 -13.02 1.37 -5.72
CA THR A 114 -14.02 0.42 -6.20
C THR A 114 -13.39 -0.83 -6.82
N GLU A 115 -14.13 -1.93 -6.87
CA GLU A 115 -13.69 -3.14 -7.57
C GLU A 115 -13.46 -2.89 -9.07
N GLU A 116 -14.28 -2.02 -9.68
CA GLU A 116 -14.13 -1.65 -11.09
C GLU A 116 -12.81 -0.91 -11.35
N GLU A 117 -12.40 -0.03 -10.45
CA GLU A 117 -11.10 0.64 -10.57
C GLU A 117 -9.95 -0.36 -10.47
N VAL A 118 -10.04 -1.33 -9.56
CA VAL A 118 -9.05 -2.41 -9.44
C VAL A 118 -9.00 -3.24 -10.73
N LYS A 119 -10.14 -3.65 -11.30
CA LYS A 119 -10.20 -4.37 -12.58
C LYS A 119 -9.58 -3.56 -13.72
N ARG A 120 -9.86 -2.26 -13.79
CA ARG A 120 -9.26 -1.35 -14.78
C ARG A 120 -7.75 -1.24 -14.63
N VAL A 121 -7.24 -1.13 -13.41
CA VAL A 121 -5.79 -1.14 -13.14
C VAL A 121 -5.17 -2.44 -13.65
N ILE A 122 -5.73 -3.60 -13.27
CA ILE A 122 -5.24 -4.91 -13.70
C ILE A 122 -5.26 -5.00 -15.25
N ALA A 123 -6.35 -4.58 -15.90
CA ALA A 123 -6.46 -4.60 -17.37
C ALA A 123 -5.39 -3.73 -18.05
N THR A 124 -5.01 -2.63 -17.43
CA THR A 124 -4.00 -1.70 -17.96
C THR A 124 -2.57 -2.27 -17.90
N ILE A 125 -2.28 -3.10 -16.90
CA ILE A 125 -0.95 -3.68 -16.68
C ILE A 125 -0.71 -4.79 -17.72
N ARG A 126 0.40 -4.69 -18.44
CA ARG A 126 0.82 -5.73 -19.39
C ARG A 126 1.39 -6.94 -18.65
N PRO A 127 1.15 -8.15 -19.13
CA PRO A 127 1.83 -9.33 -18.60
C PRO A 127 3.36 -9.21 -18.70
N VAL A 128 4.04 -9.85 -17.77
CA VAL A 128 5.50 -10.01 -17.86
C VAL A 128 5.78 -10.85 -19.11
N SER A 129 6.54 -10.29 -20.06
CA SER A 129 6.99 -11.08 -21.22
C SER A 129 7.90 -12.20 -20.71
N SER A 130 7.52 -13.45 -20.96
CA SER A 130 8.45 -14.58 -20.78
C SER A 130 9.63 -14.32 -21.70
N LYS A 131 10.79 -13.98 -21.13
CA LYS A 131 12.03 -14.03 -21.90
C LYS A 131 12.24 -15.50 -22.27
N SER A 132 12.04 -15.82 -23.57
CA SER A 132 12.55 -17.04 -24.18
C SER A 132 14.08 -17.02 -24.15
#